data_3771b8c141ac756254f78227c8a2b00f
#
_entry.id   3771b8c141ac756254f78227c8a2b00f
#
_cell.length_a   1.000
_cell.length_b   1.000
_cell.length_c   1.000
_cell.angle_alpha   90.00
_cell.angle_beta   90.00
_cell.angle_gamma   90.00
#
_symmetry.space_group_name_H-M   'P 1'
#
loop_
_entity.id
_entity.type
_entity.pdbx_description
1 polymer ?
#
loop_
_entity_poly.entity_id
_entity_poly.type
_entity_poly.pdbx_seq_one_letter_code
_entity_poly.pdbx_strand_id
1 'polypeptide(L)'
;MTHRTDTHPDLARPDAGAALFSTWRVGTPLRQREAVEAIARTWERRPWPAGGLLGYHVYTGHDASTLLHYSQWRSPRDYDGFVKAHRQERVDEIDTAVPGVERLGLGRFRRYRGLARPDETRVPGCVVIVDIEFERPDPDRQRAWVDAVVDALESEPRPHPGGISAHFHLSTDGTRVLNYAGWESAQAHLDALAAPGDGIGSATDQWRRVQTWPGLKGTTVSRYDHAIGFVPDRG
;
A
#
# COMPACT_ATOMS: atom_id res chain seq x y z
N MET A 1 17.51 8.55 15.80
CA MET A 1 16.74 9.71 15.28
C MET A 1 15.80 9.24 14.18
N THR A 2 14.87 10.04 13.70
CA THR A 2 14.06 9.75 12.49
C THR A 2 14.89 10.10 11.27
N HIS A 3 15.10 9.15 10.35
CA HIS A 3 15.80 9.40 9.10
C HIS A 3 14.80 9.43 7.93
N ARG A 4 14.85 10.51 7.15
CA ARG A 4 14.09 10.64 5.90
C ARG A 4 14.75 9.81 4.80
N THR A 5 13.95 9.18 3.96
CA THR A 5 14.42 8.39 2.83
C THR A 5 13.50 8.57 1.61
N ASP A 6 14.08 8.51 0.43
CA ASP A 6 13.36 8.48 -0.85
C ASP A 6 13.20 7.05 -1.39
N THR A 7 13.70 6.05 -0.64
CA THR A 7 13.58 4.64 -1.03
C THR A 7 12.20 4.09 -0.69
N HIS A 8 11.69 3.21 -1.55
CA HIS A 8 10.48 2.45 -1.28
C HIS A 8 10.67 1.49 -0.09
N PRO A 9 9.58 1.09 0.60
CA PRO A 9 9.66 0.11 1.67
C PRO A 9 10.13 -1.26 1.15
N ASP A 10 10.91 -1.97 1.94
CA ASP A 10 11.12 -3.40 1.72
C ASP A 10 9.84 -4.16 2.13
N LEU A 11 9.01 -4.46 1.12
CA LEU A 11 7.75 -5.16 1.32
C LEU A 11 7.94 -6.65 1.67
N ALA A 12 9.13 -7.20 1.44
CA ALA A 12 9.43 -8.61 1.67
C ALA A 12 10.11 -8.87 3.02
N ARG A 13 10.44 -7.81 3.77
CA ARG A 13 11.15 -7.93 5.05
C ARG A 13 10.49 -8.92 6.01
N PRO A 14 11.25 -9.87 6.58
CA PRO A 14 10.69 -10.96 7.37
C PRO A 14 10.27 -10.56 8.78
N ASP A 15 10.76 -9.42 9.31
CA ASP A 15 10.48 -8.93 10.64
C ASP A 15 9.22 -8.05 10.73
N ALA A 16 8.49 -7.85 9.61
CA ALA A 16 7.23 -7.14 9.58
C ALA A 16 6.05 -8.08 9.90
N GLY A 17 5.55 -8.01 11.14
CA GLY A 17 4.38 -8.77 11.59
C GLY A 17 3.05 -8.06 11.34
N ALA A 18 3.06 -6.76 11.02
CA ALA A 18 1.88 -5.98 10.66
C ALA A 18 2.21 -4.91 9.62
N ALA A 19 1.25 -4.69 8.72
CA ALA A 19 1.24 -3.60 7.74
C ALA A 19 -0.04 -2.79 7.92
N LEU A 20 0.09 -1.46 7.94
CA LEU A 20 -1.05 -0.58 8.08
C LEU A 20 -1.14 0.33 6.86
N PHE A 21 -2.35 0.46 6.35
CA PHE A 21 -2.68 1.36 5.25
C PHE A 21 -3.74 2.35 5.72
N SER A 22 -3.52 3.62 5.47
CA SER A 22 -4.49 4.67 5.78
C SER A 22 -4.56 5.66 4.63
N THR A 23 -5.76 6.07 4.27
CA THR A 23 -5.97 7.07 3.22
C THR A 23 -6.49 8.37 3.85
N TRP A 24 -5.88 9.48 3.45
CA TRP A 24 -6.33 10.82 3.81
C TRP A 24 -6.82 11.55 2.56
N ARG A 25 -7.92 12.27 2.69
CA ARG A 25 -8.36 13.23 1.68
C ARG A 25 -7.92 14.62 2.10
N VAL A 26 -7.16 15.27 1.24
CA VAL A 26 -6.63 16.64 1.45
C VAL A 26 -7.23 17.65 0.48
N GLY A 27 -7.85 17.16 -0.60
CA GLY A 27 -8.76 17.92 -1.45
C GLY A 27 -8.15 18.55 -2.71
N THR A 28 -6.87 18.97 -2.72
CA THR A 28 -6.23 19.62 -3.87
C THR A 28 -4.76 19.25 -4.00
N PRO A 29 -4.13 19.41 -5.21
CA PRO A 29 -2.69 19.17 -5.40
C PRO A 29 -1.80 20.06 -4.52
N LEU A 30 -2.21 21.28 -4.26
CA LEU A 30 -1.47 22.17 -3.36
C LEU A 30 -1.49 21.62 -1.94
N ARG A 31 -2.65 21.23 -1.46
CA ARG A 31 -2.81 20.64 -0.11
C ARG A 31 -2.14 19.29 0.03
N GLN A 32 -2.02 18.50 -1.06
CA GLN A 32 -1.19 17.28 -1.03
C GLN A 32 0.26 17.63 -0.68
N ARG A 33 0.86 18.60 -1.35
CA ARG A 33 2.23 19.06 -1.06
C ARG A 33 2.38 19.61 0.35
N GLU A 34 1.48 20.49 0.76
CA GLU A 34 1.46 21.06 2.11
C GLU A 34 1.36 19.98 3.20
N ALA A 35 0.52 18.97 2.99
CA ALA A 35 0.37 17.86 3.93
C ALA A 35 1.62 16.97 3.99
N VAL A 36 2.24 16.65 2.84
CA VAL A 36 3.51 15.92 2.81
C VAL A 36 4.61 16.69 3.54
N GLU A 37 4.72 17.99 3.34
CA GLU A 37 5.68 18.86 4.05
C GLU A 37 5.39 18.94 5.56
N ALA A 38 4.13 19.06 5.95
CA ALA A 38 3.75 19.05 7.37
C ALA A 38 4.10 17.72 8.04
N ILE A 39 3.81 16.60 7.38
CA ILE A 39 4.21 15.26 7.84
C ILE A 39 5.73 15.18 7.97
N ALA A 40 6.47 15.64 6.96
CA ALA A 40 7.94 15.63 6.99
C ALA A 40 8.47 16.38 8.21
N ARG A 41 8.07 17.64 8.41
CA ARG A 41 8.48 18.46 9.55
C ARG A 41 8.14 17.80 10.89
N THR A 42 6.93 17.24 11.01
CA THR A 42 6.46 16.60 12.24
C THR A 42 7.27 15.36 12.60
N TRP A 43 7.66 14.55 11.61
CA TRP A 43 8.43 13.33 11.84
C TRP A 43 9.92 13.61 12.05
N GLU A 44 10.52 14.51 11.30
CA GLU A 44 11.94 14.86 11.39
C GLU A 44 12.31 15.54 12.72
N ARG A 45 11.38 16.33 13.29
CA ARG A 45 11.59 17.02 14.57
C ARG A 45 11.51 16.10 15.80
N ARG A 46 11.05 14.88 15.62
CA ARG A 46 10.81 13.95 16.73
C ARG A 46 11.74 12.74 16.64
N PRO A 47 12.11 12.16 17.79
CA PRO A 47 12.82 10.90 17.77
C PRO A 47 11.95 9.82 17.11
N TRP A 48 12.61 8.83 16.50
CA TRP A 48 11.93 7.64 16.01
C TRP A 48 11.16 6.98 17.15
N PRO A 49 9.89 6.63 16.98
CA PRO A 49 9.14 6.00 18.06
C PRO A 49 9.78 4.66 18.44
N ALA A 50 10.10 4.49 19.73
CA ALA A 50 10.48 3.18 20.25
C ALA A 50 9.29 2.21 20.08
N GLY A 51 9.57 0.92 19.92
CA GLY A 51 8.48 -0.07 19.97
C GLY A 51 8.03 -0.61 18.61
N GLY A 52 8.96 -0.87 17.69
CA GLY A 52 8.70 -1.80 16.58
C GLY A 52 8.13 -1.19 15.30
N LEU A 53 8.08 0.14 15.15
CA LEU A 53 7.90 0.76 13.84
C LEU A 53 9.16 0.52 13.00
N LEU A 54 8.98 -0.08 11.81
CA LEU A 54 10.07 -0.49 10.93
C LEU A 54 10.27 0.46 9.76
N GLY A 55 9.21 1.14 9.35
CA GLY A 55 9.21 2.14 8.29
C GLY A 55 7.83 2.78 8.15
N TYR A 56 7.81 4.03 7.72
CA TYR A 56 6.60 4.78 7.43
C TYR A 56 6.77 5.53 6.12
N HIS A 57 5.83 5.37 5.20
CA HIS A 57 5.88 5.93 3.85
C HIS A 57 4.58 6.65 3.51
N VAL A 58 4.68 7.74 2.78
CA VAL A 58 3.57 8.56 2.32
C VAL A 58 3.64 8.65 0.80
N TYR A 59 2.49 8.55 0.17
CA TYR A 59 2.34 8.59 -1.28
C TYR A 59 1.28 9.62 -1.66
N THR A 60 1.47 10.30 -2.78
CA THR A 60 0.48 11.20 -3.36
C THR A 60 -0.36 10.48 -4.39
N GLY A 61 -1.69 10.57 -4.25
CA GLY A 61 -2.64 9.98 -5.20
C GLY A 61 -2.69 10.74 -6.51
N HIS A 62 -2.78 10.02 -7.63
CA HIS A 62 -2.96 10.61 -8.96
C HIS A 62 -4.33 11.27 -9.15
N ASP A 63 -5.26 11.08 -8.20
CA ASP A 63 -6.51 11.84 -8.11
C ASP A 63 -6.30 13.30 -7.67
N ALA A 64 -5.05 13.67 -7.39
CA ALA A 64 -4.64 15.00 -6.96
C ALA A 64 -5.30 15.49 -5.65
N SER A 65 -5.88 14.59 -4.86
CA SER A 65 -6.66 14.92 -3.67
C SER A 65 -6.41 14.02 -2.46
N THR A 66 -5.78 12.86 -2.64
CA THR A 66 -5.55 11.88 -1.56
C THR A 66 -4.08 11.65 -1.27
N LEU A 67 -3.79 11.25 -0.03
CA LEU A 67 -2.52 10.66 0.39
C LEU A 67 -2.78 9.23 0.87
N LEU A 68 -1.88 8.32 0.49
CA LEU A 68 -1.80 6.99 1.07
C LEU A 68 -0.66 6.96 2.07
N HIS A 69 -0.92 6.41 3.25
CA HIS A 69 0.06 6.14 4.29
C HIS A 69 0.25 4.64 4.41
N TYR A 70 1.48 4.20 4.37
CA TYR A 70 1.88 2.82 4.59
C TYR A 70 2.89 2.75 5.73
N SER A 71 2.68 1.87 6.68
CA SER A 71 3.65 1.62 7.74
C SER A 71 3.81 0.14 8.04
N GLN A 72 5.05 -0.26 8.34
CA GLN A 72 5.41 -1.62 8.73
C GLN A 72 5.79 -1.67 10.20
N TRP A 73 5.30 -2.68 10.89
CA TRP A 73 5.48 -2.86 12.33
C TRP A 73 5.90 -4.30 12.63
N ARG A 74 6.70 -4.48 13.66
CA ARG A 74 7.05 -5.84 14.13
C ARG A 74 5.83 -6.61 14.59
N SER A 75 4.88 -5.92 15.24
CA SER A 75 3.61 -6.54 15.67
C SER A 75 2.46 -5.54 15.70
N PRO A 76 1.19 -6.01 15.70
CA PRO A 76 0.04 -5.14 15.95
C PRO A 76 0.09 -4.44 17.31
N ARG A 77 0.64 -5.09 18.34
CA ARG A 77 0.79 -4.53 19.69
C ARG A 77 1.72 -3.32 19.72
N ASP A 78 2.78 -3.32 18.90
CA ASP A 78 3.69 -2.19 18.81
C ASP A 78 3.00 -0.96 18.23
N TYR A 79 2.16 -1.17 17.21
CA TYR A 79 1.31 -0.09 16.68
C TYR A 79 0.35 0.45 17.75
N ASP A 80 -0.32 -0.42 18.51
CA ASP A 80 -1.24 0.01 19.58
C ASP A 80 -0.49 0.80 20.67
N GLY A 81 0.75 0.44 20.98
CA GLY A 81 1.63 1.22 21.85
C GLY A 81 1.94 2.61 21.30
N PHE A 82 2.28 2.70 20.03
CA PHE A 82 2.51 3.98 19.34
C PHE A 82 1.26 4.88 19.37
N VAL A 83 0.09 4.32 19.11
CA VAL A 83 -1.17 5.08 19.14
C VAL A 83 -1.39 5.72 20.50
N LYS A 84 -1.12 4.99 21.58
CA LYS A 84 -1.31 5.46 22.95
C LYS A 84 -0.30 6.54 23.36
N ALA A 85 0.94 6.44 22.90
CA ALA A 85 2.04 7.25 23.42
C ALA A 85 2.48 8.40 22.50
N HIS A 86 2.29 8.27 21.17
CA HIS A 86 3.01 9.13 20.23
C HIS A 86 2.15 9.66 19.07
N ARG A 87 1.00 9.06 18.79
CA ARG A 87 0.23 9.37 17.58
C ARG A 87 -0.45 10.74 17.69
N GLN A 88 -1.09 11.04 18.82
CA GLN A 88 -1.97 12.21 18.94
C GLN A 88 -1.22 13.52 18.73
N GLU A 89 -0.05 13.69 19.32
CA GLU A 89 0.77 14.89 19.16
C GLU A 89 1.15 15.14 17.68
N ARG A 90 1.43 14.07 16.92
CA ARG A 90 1.73 14.17 15.49
C ARG A 90 0.51 14.57 14.68
N VAL A 91 -0.64 14.02 15.03
CA VAL A 91 -1.92 14.35 14.40
C VAL A 91 -2.25 15.82 14.60
N ASP A 92 -2.18 16.31 15.85
CA ASP A 92 -2.52 17.70 16.20
C ASP A 92 -1.61 18.72 15.49
N GLU A 93 -0.31 18.40 15.39
CA GLU A 93 0.64 19.26 14.67
C GLU A 93 0.34 19.33 13.16
N ILE A 94 0.04 18.16 12.54
CA ILE A 94 -0.29 18.12 11.11
C ILE A 94 -1.63 18.82 10.86
N ASP A 95 -2.64 18.61 11.70
CA ASP A 95 -3.97 19.21 11.55
C ASP A 95 -3.93 20.73 11.78
N THR A 96 -3.03 21.20 12.63
CA THR A 96 -2.77 22.64 12.80
C THR A 96 -2.13 23.24 11.54
N ALA A 97 -1.18 22.52 10.93
CA ALA A 97 -0.49 23.01 9.74
C ALA A 97 -1.35 22.92 8.47
N VAL A 98 -2.23 21.92 8.37
CA VAL A 98 -3.12 21.68 7.21
C VAL A 98 -4.54 21.37 7.72
N PRO A 99 -5.32 22.36 8.11
CA PRO A 99 -6.66 22.16 8.66
C PRO A 99 -7.60 21.47 7.64
N GLY A 100 -8.51 20.62 8.14
CA GLY A 100 -9.53 19.98 7.32
C GLY A 100 -9.05 18.73 6.55
N VAL A 101 -7.98 18.08 7.00
CA VAL A 101 -7.61 16.75 6.53
C VAL A 101 -8.65 15.74 6.98
N GLU A 102 -9.23 15.01 6.04
CA GLU A 102 -10.19 13.95 6.30
C GLU A 102 -9.49 12.58 6.27
N ARG A 103 -9.58 11.83 7.36
CA ARG A 103 -9.02 10.48 7.46
C ARG A 103 -10.08 9.45 7.08
N LEU A 104 -9.94 8.85 5.88
CA LEU A 104 -10.95 7.96 5.31
C LEU A 104 -10.97 6.56 5.92
N GLY A 105 -9.95 6.20 6.67
CA GLY A 105 -9.88 4.91 7.35
C GLY A 105 -8.46 4.42 7.56
N LEU A 106 -8.36 3.39 8.39
CA LEU A 106 -7.15 2.65 8.67
C LEU A 106 -7.42 1.16 8.51
N GLY A 107 -6.71 0.52 7.61
CA GLY A 107 -6.71 -0.93 7.47
C GLY A 107 -5.52 -1.56 8.17
N ARG A 108 -5.76 -2.67 8.88
CA ARG A 108 -4.73 -3.51 9.52
C ARG A 108 -4.57 -4.78 8.71
N PHE A 109 -3.37 -5.05 8.25
CA PHE A 109 -3.07 -6.15 7.34
C PHE A 109 -1.85 -6.94 7.79
N ARG A 110 -1.71 -8.14 7.22
CA ARG A 110 -0.47 -8.91 7.21
C ARG A 110 -0.14 -9.29 5.78
N ARG A 111 1.13 -9.19 5.42
CA ARG A 111 1.60 -9.68 4.12
C ARG A 111 1.37 -11.20 4.05
N TYR A 112 0.89 -11.66 2.91
CA TYR A 112 0.65 -13.07 2.64
C TYR A 112 1.59 -13.61 1.56
N ARG A 113 1.52 -13.05 0.35
CA ARG A 113 2.36 -13.46 -0.80
C ARG A 113 2.97 -12.24 -1.48
N GLY A 114 4.08 -12.47 -2.16
CA GLY A 114 4.69 -11.46 -3.02
C GLY A 114 5.26 -12.13 -4.25
N LEU A 115 5.16 -11.42 -5.37
CA LEU A 115 5.69 -11.78 -6.67
C LEU A 115 6.61 -10.65 -7.11
N ALA A 116 7.85 -10.99 -7.41
CA ALA A 116 8.81 -10.15 -8.10
C ALA A 116 9.75 -11.07 -8.87
N ARG A 117 10.30 -10.62 -9.97
CA ARG A 117 11.33 -11.42 -10.67
C ARG A 117 12.58 -11.49 -9.80
N PRO A 118 13.31 -12.61 -9.82
CA PRO A 118 14.53 -12.73 -9.00
C PRO A 118 15.63 -11.71 -9.34
N ASP A 119 15.65 -11.23 -10.58
CA ASP A 119 16.61 -10.27 -11.14
C ASP A 119 16.02 -8.84 -11.24
N GLU A 120 14.86 -8.58 -10.63
CA GLU A 120 14.23 -7.28 -10.70
C GLU A 120 14.96 -6.26 -9.83
N THR A 121 15.50 -5.24 -10.46
CA THR A 121 16.26 -4.15 -9.81
C THR A 121 15.64 -2.78 -10.02
N ARG A 122 14.60 -2.67 -10.85
CA ARG A 122 13.93 -1.40 -11.10
C ARG A 122 13.21 -0.88 -9.87
N VAL A 123 13.27 0.43 -9.68
CA VAL A 123 12.51 1.12 -8.65
C VAL A 123 11.15 1.50 -9.25
N PRO A 124 10.03 1.20 -8.55
CA PRO A 124 8.72 1.60 -9.03
C PRO A 124 8.59 3.12 -9.19
N GLY A 125 8.20 3.58 -10.38
CA GLY A 125 7.80 4.97 -10.60
C GLY A 125 6.35 5.23 -10.24
N CYS A 126 5.55 4.17 -10.09
CA CYS A 126 4.15 4.24 -9.64
C CYS A 126 3.82 3.04 -8.76
N VAL A 127 3.08 3.30 -7.69
CA VAL A 127 2.48 2.27 -6.84
C VAL A 127 0.98 2.19 -7.12
N VAL A 128 0.52 1.00 -7.45
CA VAL A 128 -0.89 0.72 -7.68
C VAL A 128 -1.43 -0.07 -6.49
N ILE A 129 -2.42 0.47 -5.83
CA ILE A 129 -3.16 -0.22 -4.78
C ILE A 129 -4.44 -0.76 -5.39
N VAL A 130 -4.56 -2.09 -5.39
CA VAL A 130 -5.80 -2.79 -5.72
C VAL A 130 -6.40 -3.27 -4.40
N ASP A 131 -7.55 -2.75 -4.07
CA ASP A 131 -8.25 -3.03 -2.81
C ASP A 131 -9.52 -3.83 -3.12
N ILE A 132 -9.53 -5.04 -2.64
CA ILE A 132 -10.58 -6.02 -2.84
C ILE A 132 -11.39 -6.16 -1.55
N GLU A 133 -12.69 -5.98 -1.63
CA GLU A 133 -13.61 -6.12 -0.52
C GLU A 133 -14.51 -7.35 -0.72
N PHE A 134 -14.69 -8.13 0.35
CA PHE A 134 -15.60 -9.27 0.42
C PHE A 134 -16.83 -8.95 1.26
N GLU A 135 -17.97 -9.59 0.95
CA GLU A 135 -19.24 -9.38 1.63
C GLU A 135 -19.22 -9.74 3.13
N ARG A 136 -18.39 -10.70 3.52
CA ARG A 136 -18.30 -11.21 4.91
C ARG A 136 -16.85 -11.57 5.26
N PRO A 137 -16.50 -11.51 6.55
CA PRO A 137 -15.22 -11.99 7.03
C PRO A 137 -14.97 -13.47 6.69
N ASP A 138 -13.88 -13.77 6.02
CA ASP A 138 -13.46 -15.15 5.72
C ASP A 138 -11.96 -15.18 5.38
N PRO A 139 -11.09 -15.52 6.34
CA PRO A 139 -9.64 -15.57 6.12
C PRO A 139 -9.21 -16.65 5.12
N ASP A 140 -9.96 -17.74 4.96
CA ASP A 140 -9.66 -18.77 3.99
C ASP A 140 -9.99 -18.31 2.57
N ARG A 141 -11.10 -17.60 2.42
CA ARG A 141 -11.47 -16.95 1.14
C ARG A 141 -10.42 -15.94 0.70
N GLN A 142 -9.92 -15.10 1.61
CA GLN A 142 -8.85 -14.15 1.29
C GLN A 142 -7.63 -14.87 0.71
N ARG A 143 -7.15 -15.93 1.37
CA ARG A 143 -6.01 -16.72 0.90
C ARG A 143 -6.29 -17.36 -0.46
N ALA A 144 -7.41 -18.05 -0.57
CA ALA A 144 -7.78 -18.74 -1.79
C ALA A 144 -7.94 -17.80 -2.99
N TRP A 145 -8.46 -16.59 -2.75
CA TRP A 145 -8.55 -15.57 -3.80
C TRP A 145 -7.16 -15.09 -4.24
N VAL A 146 -6.25 -14.80 -3.29
CA VAL A 146 -4.88 -14.41 -3.62
C VAL A 146 -4.15 -15.51 -4.38
N ASP A 147 -4.31 -16.76 -3.96
CA ASP A 147 -3.68 -17.90 -4.65
C ASP A 147 -4.21 -18.02 -6.08
N ALA A 148 -5.50 -17.82 -6.31
CA ALA A 148 -6.06 -17.80 -7.67
C ALA A 148 -5.55 -16.63 -8.53
N VAL A 149 -5.31 -15.44 -7.93
CA VAL A 149 -4.66 -14.32 -8.64
C VAL A 149 -3.23 -14.67 -9.02
N VAL A 150 -2.48 -15.30 -8.12
CA VAL A 150 -1.10 -15.73 -8.39
C VAL A 150 -1.09 -16.77 -9.51
N ASP A 151 -1.96 -17.79 -9.47
CA ASP A 151 -2.11 -18.79 -10.53
C ASP A 151 -2.43 -18.11 -11.88
N ALA A 152 -3.29 -17.08 -11.88
CA ALA A 152 -3.61 -16.33 -13.09
C ALA A 152 -2.38 -15.56 -13.63
N LEU A 153 -1.64 -14.87 -12.76
CA LEU A 153 -0.42 -14.15 -13.14
C LEU A 153 0.69 -15.09 -13.66
N GLU A 154 0.88 -16.26 -13.01
CA GLU A 154 1.87 -17.25 -13.41
C GLU A 154 1.49 -17.98 -14.71
N SER A 155 0.19 -18.01 -15.05
CA SER A 155 -0.30 -18.60 -16.30
C SER A 155 -0.14 -17.69 -17.51
N GLU A 156 0.16 -16.40 -17.30
CA GLU A 156 0.35 -15.45 -18.39
C GLU A 156 1.64 -15.80 -19.19
N PRO A 157 1.54 -15.98 -20.50
CA PRO A 157 2.71 -16.39 -21.31
C PRO A 157 3.80 -15.32 -21.36
N ARG A 158 3.43 -14.06 -21.12
CA ARG A 158 4.31 -12.89 -21.05
C ARG A 158 3.82 -11.91 -20.01
N PRO A 159 4.50 -11.79 -18.86
CA PRO A 159 4.22 -10.73 -17.91
C PRO A 159 4.37 -9.35 -18.57
N HIS A 160 3.48 -8.41 -18.24
CA HIS A 160 3.58 -7.07 -18.80
C HIS A 160 4.93 -6.43 -18.43
N PRO A 161 5.69 -5.87 -19.42
CA PRO A 161 7.05 -5.40 -19.19
C PRO A 161 7.15 -4.30 -18.12
N GLY A 162 6.12 -3.47 -17.98
CA GLY A 162 6.09 -2.40 -16.99
C GLY A 162 5.72 -2.83 -15.57
N GLY A 163 5.31 -4.10 -15.35
CA GLY A 163 5.09 -4.65 -14.02
C GLY A 163 6.41 -5.00 -13.33
N ILE A 164 6.55 -4.59 -12.07
CA ILE A 164 7.77 -4.79 -11.27
C ILE A 164 7.52 -5.81 -10.16
N SER A 165 6.50 -5.61 -9.34
CA SER A 165 6.19 -6.48 -8.21
C SER A 165 4.72 -6.43 -7.83
N ALA A 166 4.24 -7.46 -7.14
CA ALA A 166 2.94 -7.48 -6.49
C ALA A 166 3.08 -8.06 -5.08
N HIS A 167 2.50 -7.41 -4.09
CA HIS A 167 2.57 -7.82 -2.69
C HIS A 167 1.17 -7.82 -2.08
N PHE A 168 0.67 -9.01 -1.79
CA PHE A 168 -0.67 -9.21 -1.28
C PHE A 168 -0.71 -9.18 0.26
N HIS A 169 -1.62 -8.39 0.78
CA HIS A 169 -1.86 -8.21 2.20
C HIS A 169 -3.29 -8.61 2.54
N LEU A 170 -3.46 -9.45 3.55
CA LEU A 170 -4.76 -9.89 4.06
C LEU A 170 -5.14 -9.02 5.24
N SER A 171 -6.35 -8.44 5.24
CA SER A 171 -6.84 -7.71 6.38
C SER A 171 -7.08 -8.63 7.58
N THR A 172 -6.81 -8.12 8.77
CA THR A 172 -6.91 -8.92 10.00
C THR A 172 -8.36 -9.22 10.39
N ASP A 173 -9.32 -8.50 9.85
CA ASP A 173 -10.76 -8.73 10.03
C ASP A 173 -11.36 -9.72 9.03
N GLY A 174 -10.56 -10.22 8.08
CA GLY A 174 -11.01 -11.22 7.10
C GLY A 174 -11.85 -10.68 5.95
N THR A 175 -11.99 -9.34 5.79
CA THR A 175 -12.92 -8.73 4.82
C THR A 175 -12.26 -8.20 3.57
N ARG A 176 -10.93 -7.97 3.57
CA ARG A 176 -10.25 -7.28 2.47
C ARG A 176 -8.93 -7.95 2.11
N VAL A 177 -8.59 -7.88 0.83
CA VAL A 177 -7.25 -8.13 0.32
C VAL A 177 -6.75 -6.84 -0.32
N LEU A 178 -5.52 -6.46 -0.02
CA LEU A 178 -4.87 -5.32 -0.64
C LEU A 178 -3.62 -5.79 -1.39
N ASN A 179 -3.56 -5.52 -2.68
CA ASN A 179 -2.35 -5.68 -3.47
C ASN A 179 -1.61 -4.34 -3.58
N TYR A 180 -0.39 -4.30 -3.08
CA TYR A 180 0.56 -3.24 -3.35
C TYR A 180 1.42 -3.67 -4.53
N ALA A 181 1.16 -3.10 -5.69
CA ALA A 181 1.85 -3.43 -6.93
C ALA A 181 2.79 -2.30 -7.36
N GLY A 182 4.05 -2.64 -7.59
CA GLY A 182 5.05 -1.74 -8.15
C GLY A 182 5.00 -1.75 -9.68
N TRP A 183 4.93 -0.59 -10.30
CA TRP A 183 4.92 -0.38 -11.74
C TRP A 183 5.98 0.63 -12.16
N GLU A 184 6.51 0.47 -13.37
CA GLU A 184 7.47 1.42 -13.94
C GLU A 184 6.89 2.85 -14.02
N SER A 185 5.60 2.94 -14.38
CA SER A 185 4.86 4.20 -14.39
C SER A 185 3.35 3.94 -14.32
N ALA A 186 2.57 4.99 -14.05
CA ALA A 186 1.10 4.93 -14.13
C ALA A 186 0.63 4.57 -15.55
N GLN A 187 1.33 5.07 -16.58
CA GLN A 187 0.99 4.77 -17.97
C GLN A 187 1.22 3.29 -18.29
N ALA A 188 2.33 2.71 -17.82
CA ALA A 188 2.59 1.28 -18.01
C ALA A 188 1.50 0.39 -17.41
N HIS A 189 0.94 0.78 -16.26
CA HIS A 189 -0.22 0.08 -15.70
C HIS A 189 -1.49 0.25 -16.55
N LEU A 190 -1.76 1.46 -17.08
CA LEU A 190 -2.89 1.71 -17.97
C LEU A 190 -2.79 0.91 -19.26
N ASP A 191 -1.59 0.86 -19.84
CA ASP A 191 -1.32 0.09 -21.05
C ASP A 191 -1.53 -1.41 -20.83
N ALA A 192 -1.14 -1.91 -19.64
CA ALA A 192 -1.39 -3.30 -19.26
C ALA A 192 -2.87 -3.64 -19.15
N LEU A 193 -3.69 -2.72 -18.61
CA LEU A 193 -5.15 -2.91 -18.54
C LEU A 193 -5.83 -2.82 -19.92
N ALA A 194 -5.26 -2.05 -20.82
CA ALA A 194 -5.79 -1.86 -22.19
C ALA A 194 -5.28 -2.92 -23.17
N ALA A 195 -4.30 -3.74 -22.79
CA ALA A 195 -3.69 -4.74 -23.68
C ALA A 195 -4.72 -5.80 -24.10
N PRO A 196 -4.91 -6.03 -25.41
CA PRO A 196 -5.89 -7.02 -25.86
C PRO A 196 -5.40 -8.45 -25.62
N GLY A 197 -6.22 -9.26 -24.99
CA GLY A 197 -6.08 -10.72 -24.95
C GLY A 197 -5.27 -11.30 -23.81
N ASP A 198 -4.09 -10.75 -23.46
CA ASP A 198 -3.14 -11.35 -22.52
C ASP A 198 -2.76 -10.43 -21.34
N GLY A 199 -3.53 -9.37 -21.08
CA GLY A 199 -3.27 -8.41 -20.02
C GLY A 199 -3.83 -8.84 -18.66
N ILE A 200 -3.40 -8.13 -17.62
CA ILE A 200 -3.94 -8.27 -16.27
C ILE A 200 -5.47 -8.05 -16.30
N GLY A 201 -6.22 -9.06 -15.87
CA GLY A 201 -7.67 -9.06 -15.96
C GLY A 201 -8.23 -9.42 -17.35
N SER A 202 -7.41 -10.05 -18.21
CA SER A 202 -7.83 -10.56 -19.53
C SER A 202 -8.97 -11.57 -19.43
N ALA A 203 -9.56 -11.94 -20.59
CA ALA A 203 -10.68 -12.88 -20.66
C ALA A 203 -10.28 -14.35 -20.53
N THR A 204 -9.13 -14.67 -19.91
CA THR A 204 -8.73 -16.05 -19.59
C THR A 204 -9.64 -16.67 -18.54
N ASP A 205 -9.75 -17.98 -18.48
CA ASP A 205 -10.55 -18.67 -17.47
C ASP A 205 -10.07 -18.39 -16.06
N GLN A 206 -8.75 -18.28 -15.87
CA GLN A 206 -8.14 -17.92 -14.60
C GLN A 206 -8.55 -16.52 -14.13
N TRP A 207 -8.43 -15.50 -14.99
CA TRP A 207 -8.86 -14.15 -14.64
C TRP A 207 -10.36 -14.03 -14.47
N ARG A 208 -11.13 -14.75 -15.30
CA ARG A 208 -12.59 -14.80 -15.15
C ARG A 208 -13.00 -15.37 -13.79
N ARG A 209 -12.31 -16.43 -13.32
CA ARG A 209 -12.51 -16.98 -11.99
C ARG A 209 -12.21 -15.98 -10.89
N VAL A 210 -11.11 -15.22 -10.99
CA VAL A 210 -10.74 -14.15 -10.04
C VAL A 210 -11.80 -13.06 -9.98
N GLN A 211 -12.25 -12.60 -11.14
CA GLN A 211 -13.24 -11.49 -11.26
C GLN A 211 -14.64 -11.87 -10.77
N THR A 212 -15.01 -13.13 -10.88
CA THR A 212 -16.34 -13.65 -10.47
C THR A 212 -16.28 -14.45 -9.17
N TRP A 213 -15.28 -14.17 -8.33
CA TRP A 213 -15.07 -14.93 -7.10
C TRP A 213 -16.27 -14.85 -6.16
N PRO A 214 -16.75 -15.97 -5.58
CA PRO A 214 -17.91 -15.96 -4.68
C PRO A 214 -17.70 -15.06 -3.47
N GLY A 215 -18.65 -14.16 -3.21
CA GLY A 215 -18.61 -13.20 -2.10
C GLY A 215 -17.69 -11.99 -2.33
N LEU A 216 -17.25 -11.77 -3.58
CA LEU A 216 -16.61 -10.52 -3.97
C LEU A 216 -17.65 -9.39 -3.95
N LYS A 217 -17.40 -8.35 -3.16
CA LYS A 217 -18.29 -7.18 -3.03
C LYS A 217 -17.88 -6.06 -3.99
N GLY A 218 -16.57 -5.84 -4.13
CA GLY A 218 -16.05 -4.78 -4.98
C GLY A 218 -14.53 -4.77 -5.05
N THR A 219 -14.04 -4.03 -6.03
CA THR A 219 -12.62 -3.79 -6.25
C THR A 219 -12.40 -2.32 -6.58
N THR A 220 -11.43 -1.69 -5.92
CA THR A 220 -10.99 -0.34 -6.27
C THR A 220 -9.53 -0.35 -6.66
N VAL A 221 -9.15 0.50 -7.61
CA VAL A 221 -7.78 0.65 -8.11
C VAL A 221 -7.37 2.11 -8.01
N SER A 222 -6.30 2.36 -7.27
CA SER A 222 -5.75 3.71 -7.09
C SER A 222 -4.26 3.73 -7.40
N ARG A 223 -3.78 4.82 -7.99
CA ARG A 223 -2.38 5.02 -8.37
C ARG A 223 -1.77 6.11 -7.53
N TYR A 224 -0.51 5.89 -7.14
CA TYR A 224 0.20 6.75 -6.23
C TYR A 224 1.66 6.88 -6.64
N ASP A 225 2.24 8.06 -6.38
CA ASP A 225 3.68 8.28 -6.44
C ASP A 225 4.25 8.31 -5.01
N HIS A 226 5.42 7.71 -4.81
CA HIS A 226 6.10 7.78 -3.52
C HIS A 226 6.57 9.21 -3.26
N ALA A 227 6.11 9.81 -2.17
CA ALA A 227 6.43 11.19 -1.82
C ALA A 227 7.57 11.29 -0.79
N ILE A 228 7.53 10.44 0.24
CA ILE A 228 8.52 10.48 1.33
C ILE A 228 8.44 9.19 2.16
N GLY A 229 9.57 8.75 2.67
CA GLY A 229 9.68 7.68 3.65
C GLY A 229 10.45 8.10 4.90
N PHE A 230 10.22 7.38 6.00
CA PHE A 230 10.92 7.51 7.26
C PHE A 230 11.31 6.15 7.78
N VAL A 231 12.54 6.04 8.25
CA VAL A 231 13.12 4.82 8.83
C VAL A 231 13.90 5.17 10.10
N PRO A 232 14.15 4.19 10.98
CA PRO A 232 15.07 4.41 12.10
C PRO A 232 16.47 4.73 11.58
N ASP A 233 17.19 5.57 12.30
CA ASP A 233 18.60 5.80 12.08
C ASP A 233 19.33 4.45 12.20
N ARG A 234 20.15 4.12 11.21
CA ARG A 234 21.03 2.95 11.29
C ARG A 234 22.24 3.39 12.13
N GLY A 235 22.17 3.14 13.43
CA GLY A 235 23.31 3.32 14.32
C GLY A 235 24.52 2.47 13.93
#